data_3be61417e1e96b9bab21d522282622d1
#
_entry.id   3be61417e1e96b9bab21d522282622d1
#
_cell.length_a   1.000
_cell.length_b   1.000
_cell.length_c   1.000
_cell.angle_alpha   90.00
_cell.angle_beta   90.00
_cell.angle_gamma   90.00
#
_symmetry.space_group_name_H-M   'P 1'
#
loop_
_entity.id
_entity.type
_entity.pdbx_description
1 polymer ?
#
loop_
_entity_poly.entity_id
_entity_poly.type
_entity_poly.pdbx_seq_one_letter_code
_entity_poly.pdbx_strand_id
1 'polypeptide(L)'
;MKKTILANALAFSLYLTGASAAPDMVRDEFFWLGEMNKATAVINTEEGLLDKKLAPGVAAGVATVVEQGNAPGAKRPSSVITFEPLMIKAAGEDVTLLHAGRSSQDMHATYRSAILRDDVLELAAQLNRTSATMVKLAEQYSATLVPNYTNGVAAQPNTYGHYLLGHAAGLDRDAQRLREAYARIDRSSMGTTVLNGTSWPLNRQRMADYLGFSSIVDNAYDASQISSVDAPVEVSAIVTSIALHAGSFIQDTMTQYAQSRPWILLHEGGSNTYVSSAMPQKRNPGLLIRTRSQASTAVSLAHGVVIQAHNITPGMMDPKDVKANKAMMQSAMTTLKDWDTVMKALVLNPERALEELNSDWTASQELADTLMREHKLPFRVGHHFASQIVDYAKANNIKPLEFPYDQARRIYAETVDKSPYAGELPMTEQAFRAALDPAAIIKNRATSGGPQPAEMTRMLADAKKRLADQDAWIKARRTHIDNALARLDADFDKLAGPSKGAAPAKDATPAKDATPAKDATPAKDATPARNEPPAKAPAPAR
;
A
#
# COMPACT_ATOMS: atom_id res chain seq x y z
N MET A 1 66.87 -27.26 -8.57
CA MET A 1 67.09 -27.56 -7.13
C MET A 1 65.91 -27.09 -6.34
N LYS A 2 65.33 -28.02 -5.67
CA LYS A 2 64.14 -28.01 -4.78
C LYS A 2 64.23 -26.92 -3.70
N LYS A 3 63.12 -26.32 -3.32
CA LYS A 3 62.68 -26.25 -1.92
C LYS A 3 61.17 -25.93 -1.83
N THR A 4 60.47 -26.88 -1.34
CA THR A 4 59.09 -26.92 -0.91
C THR A 4 58.92 -26.10 0.38
N ILE A 5 57.88 -25.27 0.47
CA ILE A 5 57.37 -24.75 1.75
C ILE A 5 55.87 -25.10 1.83
N LEU A 6 55.54 -26.03 2.74
CA LEU A 6 54.21 -26.33 3.22
C LEU A 6 53.71 -25.14 4.06
N ALA A 7 52.53 -24.63 3.77
CA ALA A 7 51.75 -23.79 4.68
C ALA A 7 50.43 -24.48 4.94
N ASN A 8 50.23 -24.91 6.19
CA ASN A 8 48.97 -25.43 6.72
C ASN A 8 47.89 -24.37 6.74
N ALA A 9 46.86 -24.55 5.95
CA ALA A 9 45.59 -23.82 6.09
C ALA A 9 44.64 -24.67 6.89
N LEU A 10 44.39 -24.33 8.17
CA LEU A 10 43.26 -24.84 8.96
C LEU A 10 41.97 -24.33 8.33
N ALA A 11 41.24 -25.21 7.69
CA ALA A 11 39.87 -24.94 7.28
C ALA A 11 38.96 -25.07 8.51
N PHE A 12 38.51 -23.93 9.05
CA PHE A 12 37.40 -23.85 10.00
C PHE A 12 36.11 -24.01 9.19
N SER A 13 35.58 -25.22 9.13
CA SER A 13 34.26 -25.50 8.58
C SER A 13 33.21 -25.05 9.59
N LEU A 14 32.68 -23.82 9.42
CA LEU A 14 31.45 -23.39 10.08
C LEU A 14 30.30 -24.14 9.41
N TYR A 15 29.81 -25.15 10.04
CA TYR A 15 28.47 -25.71 9.81
C TYR A 15 27.46 -24.62 10.20
N LEU A 16 27.05 -23.80 9.24
CA LEU A 16 25.78 -23.10 9.30
C LEU A 16 24.70 -24.18 9.20
N THR A 17 24.19 -24.62 10.34
CA THR A 17 22.90 -25.29 10.41
C THR A 17 21.88 -24.27 9.92
N GLY A 18 21.55 -24.36 8.64
CA GLY A 18 20.38 -23.67 8.09
C GLY A 18 19.17 -24.18 8.88
N ALA A 19 18.66 -23.36 9.78
CA ALA A 19 17.30 -23.52 10.27
C ALA A 19 16.44 -23.44 9.00
N SER A 20 15.94 -24.60 8.56
CA SER A 20 14.86 -24.67 7.58
C SER A 20 13.74 -23.84 8.18
N ALA A 21 13.47 -22.67 7.61
CA ALA A 21 12.29 -21.91 7.97
C ALA A 21 11.12 -22.87 7.78
N ALA A 22 10.39 -23.16 8.85
CA ALA A 22 9.11 -23.86 8.76
C ALA A 22 8.29 -23.14 7.68
N PRO A 23 7.54 -23.85 6.81
CA PRO A 23 6.72 -23.22 5.81
C PRO A 23 5.86 -22.18 6.50
N ASP A 24 5.86 -20.93 5.98
CA ASP A 24 5.10 -19.82 6.55
C ASP A 24 3.66 -20.27 6.75
N MET A 25 3.26 -20.44 8.00
CA MET A 25 1.94 -20.96 8.36
C MET A 25 0.91 -19.89 7.97
N VAL A 26 0.00 -20.23 7.06
CA VAL A 26 -1.03 -19.30 6.57
C VAL A 26 -1.94 -18.91 7.74
N ARG A 27 -1.94 -17.62 8.10
CA ARG A 27 -2.79 -17.04 9.15
C ARG A 27 -4.17 -16.69 8.60
N ASP A 28 -4.91 -17.71 8.18
CA ASP A 28 -6.29 -17.63 7.71
C ASP A 28 -7.31 -17.72 8.87
N GLU A 29 -8.59 -17.79 8.55
CA GLU A 29 -9.69 -17.93 9.51
C GLU A 29 -9.50 -19.18 10.39
N PHE A 30 -9.06 -20.29 9.81
CA PHE A 30 -8.80 -21.54 10.56
C PHE A 30 -7.69 -21.34 11.60
N PHE A 31 -6.60 -20.73 11.21
CA PHE A 31 -5.50 -20.43 12.13
C PHE A 31 -6.00 -19.63 13.34
N TRP A 32 -6.68 -18.52 13.11
CA TRP A 32 -7.14 -17.66 14.19
C TRP A 32 -8.23 -18.32 15.05
N LEU A 33 -9.11 -19.16 14.47
CA LEU A 33 -10.05 -19.97 15.24
C LEU A 33 -9.32 -20.94 16.17
N GLY A 34 -8.26 -21.58 15.71
CA GLY A 34 -7.38 -22.40 16.53
C GLY A 34 -6.77 -21.63 17.71
N GLU A 35 -6.15 -20.49 17.43
CA GLU A 35 -5.51 -19.64 18.44
C GLU A 35 -6.52 -19.12 19.50
N MET A 36 -7.71 -18.70 19.09
CA MET A 36 -8.76 -18.30 20.01
C MET A 36 -9.23 -19.45 20.90
N ASN A 37 -9.32 -20.68 20.38
CA ASN A 37 -9.67 -21.86 21.18
C ASN A 37 -8.56 -22.22 22.17
N LYS A 38 -7.29 -22.19 21.76
CA LYS A 38 -6.14 -22.36 22.66
C LYS A 38 -6.15 -21.34 23.78
N ALA A 39 -6.28 -20.05 23.45
CA ALA A 39 -6.29 -18.96 24.43
C ALA A 39 -7.46 -19.10 25.42
N THR A 40 -8.67 -19.45 24.91
CA THR A 40 -9.83 -19.70 25.78
C THR A 40 -9.58 -20.87 26.74
N ALA A 41 -9.02 -21.98 26.26
CA ALA A 41 -8.71 -23.14 27.10
C ALA A 41 -7.75 -22.78 28.25
N VAL A 42 -6.66 -22.06 27.93
CA VAL A 42 -5.66 -21.61 28.91
C VAL A 42 -6.28 -20.65 29.93
N ILE A 43 -6.86 -19.56 29.47
CA ILE A 43 -7.38 -18.49 30.33
C ILE A 43 -8.49 -19.03 31.23
N ASN A 44 -9.48 -19.71 30.67
CA ASN A 44 -10.65 -20.19 31.42
C ASN A 44 -10.25 -21.26 32.47
N THR A 45 -9.23 -22.07 32.19
CA THR A 45 -8.69 -23.03 33.17
C THR A 45 -7.98 -22.32 34.32
N GLU A 46 -7.15 -21.35 34.05
CA GLU A 46 -6.37 -20.65 35.07
C GLU A 46 -7.25 -19.74 35.94
N GLU A 47 -8.31 -19.16 35.37
CA GLU A 47 -9.26 -18.31 36.06
C GLU A 47 -10.46 -19.09 36.67
N GLY A 48 -10.46 -20.41 36.55
CA GLY A 48 -11.46 -21.28 37.20
C GLY A 48 -12.82 -21.33 36.49
N LEU A 49 -12.89 -20.87 35.23
CA LEU A 49 -14.10 -20.92 34.41
C LEU A 49 -14.22 -22.25 33.65
N LEU A 50 -13.14 -22.99 33.51
CA LEU A 50 -13.07 -24.36 33.01
C LEU A 50 -12.45 -25.27 34.11
N ASP A 51 -13.13 -26.35 34.43
CA ASP A 51 -12.62 -27.29 35.44
C ASP A 51 -11.25 -27.85 35.02
N LYS A 52 -10.28 -27.75 35.92
CA LYS A 52 -8.89 -28.23 35.71
C LYS A 52 -8.82 -29.73 35.37
N LYS A 53 -9.81 -30.53 35.78
CA LYS A 53 -9.87 -31.96 35.44
C LYS A 53 -10.28 -32.21 33.99
N LEU A 54 -11.11 -31.33 33.42
CA LEU A 54 -11.60 -31.45 32.04
C LEU A 54 -10.66 -30.74 31.05
N ALA A 55 -9.94 -29.72 31.49
CA ALA A 55 -9.09 -28.89 30.66
C ALA A 55 -8.09 -29.63 29.77
N PRO A 56 -7.37 -30.67 30.24
CA PRO A 56 -6.46 -31.44 29.35
C PRO A 56 -7.17 -32.13 28.20
N GLY A 57 -8.36 -32.70 28.45
CA GLY A 57 -9.17 -33.35 27.41
C GLY A 57 -9.70 -32.35 26.37
N VAL A 58 -10.16 -31.20 26.84
CA VAL A 58 -10.60 -30.10 25.98
C VAL A 58 -9.44 -29.56 25.13
N ALA A 59 -8.28 -29.33 25.74
CA ALA A 59 -7.09 -28.88 25.04
C ALA A 59 -6.60 -29.90 24.00
N ALA A 60 -6.60 -31.20 24.33
CA ALA A 60 -6.25 -32.25 23.39
C ALA A 60 -7.20 -32.28 22.17
N GLY A 61 -8.50 -32.01 22.37
CA GLY A 61 -9.45 -31.88 21.27
C GLY A 61 -9.12 -30.72 20.34
N VAL A 62 -8.80 -29.53 20.89
CA VAL A 62 -8.35 -28.37 20.10
C VAL A 62 -7.06 -28.71 19.34
N ALA A 63 -6.05 -29.28 20.02
CA ALA A 63 -4.78 -29.64 19.39
C ALA A 63 -4.97 -30.59 18.21
N THR A 64 -5.82 -31.65 18.38
CA THR A 64 -6.13 -32.62 17.33
C THR A 64 -6.73 -31.94 16.07
N VAL A 65 -7.65 -31.00 16.22
CA VAL A 65 -8.28 -30.30 15.09
C VAL A 65 -7.26 -29.40 14.40
N VAL A 66 -6.44 -28.67 15.16
CA VAL A 66 -5.40 -27.79 14.62
C VAL A 66 -4.35 -28.60 13.84
N GLU A 67 -3.89 -29.73 14.38
CA GLU A 67 -2.94 -30.63 13.71
C GLU A 67 -3.52 -31.21 12.42
N GLN A 68 -4.76 -31.72 12.45
CA GLN A 68 -5.43 -32.24 11.27
C GLN A 68 -5.62 -31.22 10.17
N GLY A 69 -6.01 -29.98 10.52
CA GLY A 69 -6.21 -28.90 9.55
C GLY A 69 -4.91 -28.31 8.98
N ASN A 70 -3.77 -28.53 9.65
CA ASN A 70 -2.45 -28.14 9.16
C ASN A 70 -1.77 -29.23 8.32
N ALA A 71 -2.36 -30.43 8.22
CA ALA A 71 -1.82 -31.49 7.37
C ALA A 71 -1.87 -31.06 5.87
N PRO A 72 -0.87 -31.46 5.06
CA PRO A 72 -0.85 -31.13 3.63
C PRO A 72 -2.14 -31.55 2.91
N GLY A 73 -2.80 -30.60 2.23
CA GLY A 73 -4.04 -30.87 1.49
C GLY A 73 -5.31 -30.96 2.36
N ALA A 74 -5.22 -30.72 3.65
CA ALA A 74 -6.37 -30.76 4.54
C ALA A 74 -7.36 -29.63 4.23
N LYS A 75 -8.64 -29.89 4.41
CA LYS A 75 -9.69 -28.87 4.35
C LYS A 75 -9.70 -28.09 5.67
N ARG A 76 -9.50 -26.78 5.59
CA ARG A 76 -9.48 -25.86 6.73
C ARG A 76 -10.87 -25.21 6.90
N PRO A 77 -11.59 -25.45 8.01
CA PRO A 77 -12.86 -24.76 8.25
C PRO A 77 -12.64 -23.26 8.52
N SER A 78 -13.50 -22.42 7.94
CA SER A 78 -13.39 -20.96 8.04
C SER A 78 -14.44 -20.32 8.97
N SER A 79 -15.19 -21.12 9.70
CA SER A 79 -16.23 -20.63 10.62
C SER A 79 -16.31 -21.50 11.88
N VAL A 80 -16.84 -20.90 12.96
CA VAL A 80 -17.08 -21.61 14.22
C VAL A 80 -18.00 -22.82 14.00
N ILE A 81 -19.07 -22.68 13.21
CA ILE A 81 -20.07 -23.73 12.93
C ILE A 81 -19.42 -24.95 12.26
N THR A 82 -18.37 -24.76 11.47
CA THR A 82 -17.65 -25.83 10.79
C THR A 82 -16.44 -26.34 11.58
N PHE A 83 -15.91 -25.55 12.52
CA PHE A 83 -14.77 -25.90 13.37
C PHE A 83 -15.20 -26.73 14.59
N GLU A 84 -16.25 -26.32 15.30
CA GLU A 84 -16.72 -26.94 16.54
C GLU A 84 -17.09 -28.41 16.40
N PRO A 85 -17.85 -28.86 15.37
CA PRO A 85 -18.13 -30.28 15.18
C PRO A 85 -16.88 -31.16 15.07
N LEU A 86 -15.76 -30.62 14.58
CA LEU A 86 -14.49 -31.34 14.54
C LEU A 86 -13.91 -31.52 15.95
N MET A 87 -14.03 -30.51 16.81
CA MET A 87 -13.60 -30.61 18.20
C MET A 87 -14.48 -31.61 18.98
N ILE A 88 -15.80 -31.56 18.81
CA ILE A 88 -16.73 -32.53 19.42
C ILE A 88 -16.38 -33.96 18.98
N LYS A 89 -16.10 -34.16 17.69
CA LYS A 89 -15.68 -35.47 17.17
C LYS A 89 -14.34 -35.95 17.78
N ALA A 90 -13.42 -35.01 18.06
CA ALA A 90 -12.08 -35.34 18.58
C ALA A 90 -12.09 -35.64 20.09
N ALA A 91 -12.90 -34.94 20.90
CA ALA A 91 -12.81 -35.03 22.36
C ALA A 91 -14.18 -35.02 23.09
N GLY A 92 -15.28 -35.19 22.37
CA GLY A 92 -16.63 -35.22 22.97
C GLY A 92 -17.20 -33.82 23.25
N GLU A 93 -18.39 -33.80 23.87
CA GLU A 93 -19.16 -32.56 24.09
C GLU A 93 -18.52 -31.57 25.08
N ASP A 94 -17.63 -32.06 25.96
CA ASP A 94 -16.92 -31.23 26.94
C ASP A 94 -16.14 -30.07 26.29
N VAL A 95 -15.73 -30.17 25.01
CA VAL A 95 -15.09 -29.08 24.28
C VAL A 95 -15.97 -27.86 24.13
N THR A 96 -17.30 -28.03 24.23
CA THR A 96 -18.24 -26.92 24.15
C THR A 96 -18.24 -26.04 25.40
N LEU A 97 -17.60 -26.46 26.50
CA LEU A 97 -17.32 -25.59 27.66
C LEU A 97 -16.47 -24.37 27.28
N LEU A 98 -15.76 -24.44 26.17
CA LEU A 98 -15.08 -23.27 25.59
C LEU A 98 -16.05 -22.16 25.13
N HIS A 99 -17.36 -22.44 25.01
CA HIS A 99 -18.36 -21.43 24.68
C HIS A 99 -18.67 -20.41 25.80
N ALA A 100 -18.09 -20.58 26.99
CA ALA A 100 -18.29 -19.64 28.09
C ALA A 100 -18.10 -18.18 27.62
N GLY A 101 -19.19 -17.42 27.54
CA GLY A 101 -19.19 -16.00 27.21
C GLY A 101 -18.72 -15.61 25.81
N ARG A 102 -18.76 -16.49 24.83
CA ARG A 102 -18.40 -16.19 23.44
C ARG A 102 -19.48 -16.64 22.45
N SER A 103 -19.37 -16.16 21.22
CA SER A 103 -20.25 -16.48 20.10
C SER A 103 -19.43 -16.56 18.82
N SER A 104 -20.02 -17.13 17.76
CA SER A 104 -19.42 -17.04 16.42
C SER A 104 -19.18 -15.60 15.96
N GLN A 105 -19.97 -14.64 16.41
CA GLN A 105 -19.89 -13.24 15.94
C GLN A 105 -18.63 -12.52 16.46
N ASP A 106 -18.33 -12.61 17.76
CA ASP A 106 -17.12 -11.99 18.31
C ASP A 106 -15.85 -12.73 17.88
N MET A 107 -15.90 -14.06 17.72
CA MET A 107 -14.80 -14.83 17.13
C MET A 107 -14.53 -14.43 15.68
N HIS A 108 -15.59 -14.28 14.86
CA HIS A 108 -15.44 -13.85 13.47
C HIS A 108 -14.96 -12.39 13.38
N ALA A 109 -15.45 -11.49 14.23
CA ALA A 109 -14.95 -10.11 14.28
C ALA A 109 -13.46 -10.08 14.65
N THR A 110 -13.02 -10.92 15.59
CA THR A 110 -11.64 -11.01 16.02
C THR A 110 -10.72 -11.51 14.91
N TYR A 111 -11.05 -12.60 14.21
CA TYR A 111 -10.19 -13.07 13.13
C TYR A 111 -10.17 -12.11 11.93
N ARG A 112 -11.28 -11.40 11.64
CA ARG A 112 -11.28 -10.37 10.59
C ARG A 112 -10.31 -9.23 10.89
N SER A 113 -10.31 -8.75 12.13
CA SER A 113 -9.33 -7.75 12.58
C SER A 113 -7.90 -8.28 12.52
N ALA A 114 -7.67 -9.52 12.95
CA ALA A 114 -6.34 -10.14 12.92
C ALA A 114 -5.81 -10.31 11.48
N ILE A 115 -6.63 -10.79 10.56
CA ILE A 115 -6.26 -10.95 9.15
C ILE A 115 -6.01 -9.57 8.49
N LEU A 116 -6.92 -8.60 8.70
CA LEU A 116 -6.77 -7.26 8.15
C LEU A 116 -5.52 -6.56 8.71
N ARG A 117 -5.20 -6.77 10.00
CA ARG A 117 -3.99 -6.28 10.65
C ARG A 117 -2.72 -6.84 9.98
N ASP A 118 -2.68 -8.14 9.72
CA ASP A 118 -1.55 -8.79 9.04
C ASP A 118 -1.43 -8.28 7.59
N ASP A 119 -2.53 -8.16 6.85
CA ASP A 119 -2.56 -7.61 5.49
C ASP A 119 -2.07 -6.14 5.44
N VAL A 120 -2.41 -5.32 6.45
CA VAL A 120 -1.91 -3.93 6.56
C VAL A 120 -0.39 -3.90 6.77
N LEU A 121 0.16 -4.80 7.58
CA LEU A 121 1.61 -4.90 7.75
C LEU A 121 2.33 -5.35 6.47
N GLU A 122 1.72 -6.25 5.69
CA GLU A 122 2.27 -6.67 4.40
C GLU A 122 2.23 -5.53 3.37
N LEU A 123 1.10 -4.82 3.30
CA LEU A 123 0.96 -3.65 2.44
C LEU A 123 1.97 -2.56 2.81
N ALA A 124 2.12 -2.26 4.11
CA ALA A 124 3.09 -1.30 4.61
C ALA A 124 4.53 -1.69 4.24
N ALA A 125 4.86 -2.98 4.34
CA ALA A 125 6.18 -3.49 3.94
C ALA A 125 6.42 -3.36 2.43
N GLN A 126 5.41 -3.65 1.60
CA GLN A 126 5.53 -3.47 0.15
C GLN A 126 5.64 -1.99 -0.23
N LEU A 127 4.85 -1.12 0.39
CA LEU A 127 4.93 0.33 0.19
C LEU A 127 6.31 0.86 0.56
N ASN A 128 6.88 0.41 1.68
CA ASN A 128 8.24 0.80 2.11
C ASN A 128 9.31 0.37 1.09
N ARG A 129 9.21 -0.84 0.53
CA ARG A 129 10.12 -1.32 -0.54
C ARG A 129 10.02 -0.46 -1.80
N THR A 130 8.81 -0.15 -2.25
CA THR A 130 8.57 0.68 -3.43
C THR A 130 9.10 2.10 -3.23
N SER A 131 8.84 2.68 -2.04
CA SER A 131 9.38 3.99 -1.64
C SER A 131 10.91 3.99 -1.58
N ALA A 132 11.53 2.92 -1.07
CA ALA A 132 12.99 2.79 -1.03
C ALA A 132 13.62 2.78 -2.43
N THR A 133 13.01 2.10 -3.39
CA THR A 133 13.44 2.16 -4.80
C THR A 133 13.36 3.58 -5.34
N MET A 134 12.26 4.29 -5.07
CA MET A 134 12.05 5.67 -5.52
C MET A 134 13.11 6.62 -4.92
N VAL A 135 13.37 6.52 -3.61
CA VAL A 135 14.39 7.33 -2.92
C VAL A 135 15.79 7.03 -3.45
N LYS A 136 16.11 5.76 -3.74
CA LYS A 136 17.39 5.37 -4.35
C LYS A 136 17.57 6.00 -5.73
N LEU A 137 16.54 5.97 -6.56
CA LEU A 137 16.58 6.62 -7.88
C LEU A 137 16.62 8.14 -7.77
N ALA A 138 15.93 8.72 -6.79
CA ALA A 138 16.00 10.15 -6.50
C ALA A 138 17.43 10.60 -6.14
N GLU A 139 18.16 9.78 -5.39
CA GLU A 139 19.57 10.03 -5.09
C GLU A 139 20.44 9.92 -6.34
N GLN A 140 20.25 8.88 -7.14
CA GLN A 140 20.97 8.65 -8.39
C GLN A 140 20.82 9.82 -9.38
N TYR A 141 19.62 10.37 -9.48
CA TYR A 141 19.26 11.43 -10.42
C TYR A 141 19.12 12.81 -9.78
N SER A 142 19.73 13.01 -8.61
CA SER A 142 19.61 14.25 -7.83
C SER A 142 20.10 15.50 -8.56
N ALA A 143 21.05 15.35 -9.50
CA ALA A 143 21.60 16.43 -10.33
C ALA A 143 21.15 16.37 -11.80
N THR A 144 20.32 15.39 -12.19
CA THR A 144 19.88 15.22 -13.58
C THR A 144 18.81 16.24 -13.91
N LEU A 145 19.14 17.22 -14.75
CA LEU A 145 18.25 18.28 -15.18
C LEU A 145 17.14 17.72 -16.10
N VAL A 146 15.90 18.06 -15.80
CA VAL A 146 14.71 17.69 -16.58
C VAL A 146 13.71 18.83 -16.59
N PRO A 147 12.87 18.96 -17.63
CA PRO A 147 11.72 19.84 -17.57
C PRO A 147 10.65 19.27 -16.63
N ASN A 148 10.09 20.12 -15.78
CA ASN A 148 8.83 19.84 -15.10
C ASN A 148 7.65 20.33 -15.95
N TYR A 149 6.56 19.60 -15.88
CA TYR A 149 5.36 19.86 -16.66
C TYR A 149 4.18 20.24 -15.78
N THR A 150 3.36 21.11 -16.29
CA THR A 150 2.03 21.37 -15.75
C THR A 150 1.03 21.23 -16.89
N ASN A 151 -0.07 20.54 -16.66
CA ASN A 151 -1.08 20.26 -17.70
C ASN A 151 -0.50 19.60 -18.98
N GLY A 152 0.59 18.84 -18.84
CA GLY A 152 1.29 18.21 -19.96
C GLY A 152 2.20 19.15 -20.77
N VAL A 153 2.40 20.40 -20.32
CA VAL A 153 3.25 21.41 -20.99
C VAL A 153 4.49 21.67 -20.13
N ALA A 154 5.66 21.73 -20.77
CA ALA A 154 6.92 22.06 -20.10
C ALA A 154 6.83 23.44 -19.44
N ALA A 155 7.16 23.53 -18.16
CA ALA A 155 6.93 24.72 -17.35
C ALA A 155 8.22 25.31 -16.77
N GLN A 156 9.00 24.54 -16.04
CA GLN A 156 10.19 25.02 -15.33
C GLN A 156 11.30 23.97 -15.32
N PRO A 157 12.59 24.40 -15.22
CA PRO A 157 13.70 23.50 -14.96
C PRO A 157 13.58 22.84 -13.57
N ASN A 158 13.92 21.55 -13.49
CA ASN A 158 13.97 20.79 -12.24
C ASN A 158 15.07 19.73 -12.32
N THR A 159 15.25 18.93 -11.24
CA THR A 159 15.99 17.68 -11.32
C THR A 159 15.03 16.49 -11.20
N TYR A 160 15.36 15.39 -11.88
CA TYR A 160 14.55 14.18 -11.81
C TYR A 160 14.50 13.60 -10.39
N GLY A 161 15.60 13.75 -9.65
CA GLY A 161 15.63 13.36 -8.23
C GLY A 161 14.64 14.13 -7.37
N HIS A 162 14.50 15.44 -7.59
CA HIS A 162 13.51 16.26 -6.89
C HIS A 162 12.07 15.84 -7.24
N TYR A 163 11.81 15.59 -8.51
CA TYR A 163 10.52 15.06 -8.97
C TYR A 163 10.16 13.74 -8.26
N LEU A 164 11.09 12.79 -8.20
CA LEU A 164 10.88 11.50 -7.51
C LEU A 164 10.65 11.68 -6.02
N LEU A 165 11.35 12.59 -5.34
CA LEU A 165 11.12 12.88 -3.91
C LEU A 165 9.72 13.44 -3.66
N GLY A 166 9.15 14.18 -4.59
CA GLY A 166 7.75 14.62 -4.53
C GLY A 166 6.76 13.45 -4.49
N HIS A 167 6.97 12.43 -5.33
CA HIS A 167 6.17 11.20 -5.30
C HIS A 167 6.44 10.36 -4.04
N ALA A 168 7.70 10.26 -3.61
CA ALA A 168 8.06 9.58 -2.36
C ALA A 168 7.36 10.20 -1.13
N ALA A 169 7.20 11.52 -1.09
CA ALA A 169 6.45 12.21 -0.04
C ALA A 169 4.95 11.85 -0.05
N GLY A 170 4.37 11.54 -1.22
CA GLY A 170 3.02 10.98 -1.34
C GLY A 170 2.90 9.62 -0.66
N LEU A 171 3.83 8.71 -0.96
CA LEU A 171 3.90 7.38 -0.36
C LEU A 171 4.18 7.42 1.14
N ASP A 172 4.97 8.38 1.62
CA ASP A 172 5.21 8.59 3.05
C ASP A 172 3.91 8.95 3.79
N ARG A 173 3.07 9.80 3.23
CA ARG A 173 1.74 10.10 3.79
C ARG A 173 0.83 8.86 3.83
N ASP A 174 0.91 7.98 2.83
CA ASP A 174 0.16 6.71 2.84
C ASP A 174 0.71 5.75 3.91
N ALA A 175 2.03 5.72 4.12
CA ALA A 175 2.63 4.96 5.21
C ALA A 175 2.16 5.44 6.59
N GLN A 176 2.02 6.75 6.79
CA GLN A 176 1.47 7.33 8.02
C GLN A 176 0.01 6.93 8.23
N ARG A 177 -0.82 7.03 7.19
CA ARG A 177 -2.22 6.57 7.23
C ARG A 177 -2.34 5.10 7.60
N LEU A 178 -1.48 4.23 7.05
CA LEU A 178 -1.47 2.80 7.39
C LEU A 178 -1.11 2.57 8.86
N ARG A 179 -0.16 3.32 9.43
CA ARG A 179 0.17 3.23 10.87
C ARG A 179 -1.01 3.64 11.76
N GLU A 180 -1.70 4.69 11.39
CA GLU A 180 -2.85 5.20 12.13
C GLU A 180 -4.03 4.24 12.03
N ALA A 181 -4.32 3.69 10.85
CA ALA A 181 -5.35 2.67 10.64
C ALA A 181 -5.01 1.39 11.43
N TYR A 182 -3.75 0.95 11.40
CA TYR A 182 -3.28 -0.19 12.16
C TYR A 182 -3.62 -0.09 13.65
N ALA A 183 -3.40 1.07 14.26
CA ALA A 183 -3.69 1.29 15.68
C ALA A 183 -5.19 1.14 16.02
N ARG A 184 -6.08 1.41 15.06
CA ARG A 184 -7.53 1.22 15.22
C ARG A 184 -7.96 -0.23 14.96
N ILE A 185 -7.26 -0.94 14.07
CA ILE A 185 -7.52 -2.35 13.72
C ILE A 185 -6.95 -3.30 14.78
N ASP A 186 -5.84 -2.94 15.42
CA ASP A 186 -5.10 -3.78 16.39
C ASP A 186 -5.80 -3.84 17.76
N ARG A 187 -7.12 -4.17 17.71
CA ARG A 187 -8.00 -4.31 18.88
C ARG A 187 -8.83 -5.58 18.79
N SER A 188 -8.88 -6.34 19.90
CA SER A 188 -9.62 -7.60 19.98
C SER A 188 -11.09 -7.36 20.28
N SER A 189 -11.96 -8.02 19.50
CA SER A 189 -13.41 -8.09 19.76
C SER A 189 -13.80 -9.25 20.66
N MET A 190 -12.88 -10.17 20.97
CA MET A 190 -13.18 -11.43 21.64
C MET A 190 -13.77 -11.24 23.03
N GLY A 191 -14.74 -12.09 23.38
CA GLY A 191 -15.42 -12.10 24.69
C GLY A 191 -16.54 -11.07 24.82
N THR A 192 -17.02 -10.52 23.70
CA THR A 192 -18.20 -9.63 23.69
C THR A 192 -19.52 -10.37 23.41
N THR A 193 -19.45 -11.64 23.17
CA THR A 193 -20.53 -12.50 22.70
C THR A 193 -21.05 -11.99 21.34
N VAL A 194 -22.17 -11.27 21.28
CA VAL A 194 -22.69 -10.72 20.02
C VAL A 194 -22.84 -9.20 20.08
N LEU A 195 -23.54 -8.69 21.11
CA LEU A 195 -24.03 -7.31 21.13
C LEU A 195 -23.79 -6.57 22.45
N ASN A 196 -23.89 -7.26 23.59
CA ASN A 196 -23.97 -6.63 24.90
C ASN A 196 -23.13 -7.31 25.99
N GLY A 197 -22.18 -8.13 25.60
CA GLY A 197 -21.32 -8.85 26.55
C GLY A 197 -22.03 -10.10 27.13
N THR A 198 -21.53 -10.55 28.27
CA THR A 198 -21.93 -11.81 28.90
C THR A 198 -21.89 -11.69 30.42
N SER A 199 -22.60 -12.60 31.11
CA SER A 199 -22.54 -12.74 32.57
C SER A 199 -21.28 -13.52 33.02
N TRP A 200 -20.47 -14.07 32.10
CA TRP A 200 -19.21 -14.70 32.43
C TRP A 200 -18.14 -13.64 32.71
N PRO A 201 -17.35 -13.77 33.79
CA PRO A 201 -16.32 -12.81 34.13
C PRO A 201 -15.05 -13.07 33.30
N LEU A 202 -15.12 -12.85 31.99
CA LEU A 202 -14.04 -13.13 31.05
C LEU A 202 -12.91 -12.11 31.15
N ASN A 203 -11.68 -12.57 31.07
CA ASN A 203 -10.50 -11.71 30.96
C ASN A 203 -10.20 -11.37 29.48
N ARG A 204 -10.92 -10.39 28.96
CA ARG A 204 -10.80 -9.96 27.56
C ARG A 204 -9.41 -9.38 27.23
N GLN A 205 -8.77 -8.69 28.17
CA GLN A 205 -7.45 -8.13 27.94
C GLN A 205 -6.41 -9.23 27.77
N ARG A 206 -6.42 -10.25 28.62
CA ARG A 206 -5.50 -11.39 28.51
C ARG A 206 -5.69 -12.16 27.21
N MET A 207 -6.93 -12.27 26.74
CA MET A 207 -7.25 -12.84 25.43
C MET A 207 -6.61 -12.00 24.30
N ALA A 208 -6.74 -10.67 24.35
CA ALA A 208 -6.10 -9.76 23.40
C ALA A 208 -4.57 -9.93 23.43
N ASP A 209 -3.97 -10.02 24.61
CA ASP A 209 -2.53 -10.16 24.80
C ASP A 209 -1.98 -11.48 24.19
N TYR A 210 -2.71 -12.59 24.32
CA TYR A 210 -2.34 -13.88 23.71
C TYR A 210 -2.47 -13.88 22.19
N LEU A 211 -3.46 -13.15 21.65
CA LEU A 211 -3.66 -13.03 20.21
C LEU A 211 -2.82 -11.92 19.57
N GLY A 212 -1.95 -11.27 20.36
CA GLY A 212 -1.06 -10.22 19.91
C GLY A 212 -1.75 -8.92 19.50
N PHE A 213 -2.94 -8.63 20.04
CA PHE A 213 -3.59 -7.33 19.93
C PHE A 213 -3.07 -6.36 20.99
N SER A 214 -2.98 -5.07 20.66
CA SER A 214 -2.53 -4.05 21.61
C SER A 214 -3.59 -3.69 22.65
N SER A 215 -4.89 -3.92 22.37
CA SER A 215 -5.99 -3.60 23.27
C SER A 215 -7.27 -4.35 22.90
N ILE A 216 -8.35 -4.07 23.63
CA ILE A 216 -9.71 -4.56 23.31
C ILE A 216 -10.54 -3.45 22.65
N VAL A 217 -11.56 -3.83 21.89
CA VAL A 217 -12.68 -2.94 21.55
C VAL A 217 -13.58 -2.87 22.78
N ASP A 218 -13.73 -1.69 23.34
CA ASP A 218 -14.35 -1.50 24.66
C ASP A 218 -15.85 -1.83 24.65
N ASN A 219 -16.60 -1.21 23.75
CA ASN A 219 -18.03 -1.42 23.62
C ASN A 219 -18.34 -2.73 22.87
N ALA A 220 -19.13 -3.63 23.50
CA ALA A 220 -19.45 -4.94 22.92
C ALA A 220 -20.24 -4.84 21.60
N TYR A 221 -21.08 -3.85 21.43
CA TYR A 221 -21.81 -3.63 20.18
C TYR A 221 -20.89 -3.13 19.08
N ASP A 222 -20.05 -2.16 19.37
CA ASP A 222 -19.02 -1.66 18.44
C ASP A 222 -18.12 -2.80 17.96
N ALA A 223 -17.64 -3.64 18.87
CA ALA A 223 -16.72 -4.74 18.61
C ALA A 223 -17.16 -5.67 17.48
N SER A 224 -18.46 -5.99 17.40
CA SER A 224 -18.98 -6.94 16.44
C SER A 224 -19.73 -6.30 15.27
N GLN A 225 -20.29 -5.10 15.46
CA GLN A 225 -21.23 -4.52 14.51
C GLN A 225 -20.67 -3.30 13.75
N ILE A 226 -19.94 -2.43 14.43
CA ILE A 226 -19.47 -1.18 13.82
C ILE A 226 -18.02 -1.31 13.34
N SER A 227 -17.07 -1.60 14.23
CA SER A 227 -15.65 -1.64 13.89
C SER A 227 -15.29 -2.70 12.82
N SER A 228 -16.06 -3.79 12.76
CA SER A 228 -15.88 -4.82 11.72
C SER A 228 -16.25 -4.35 10.30
N VAL A 229 -17.00 -3.25 10.18
CA VAL A 229 -17.38 -2.61 8.91
C VAL A 229 -16.48 -1.40 8.65
N ASP A 230 -16.24 -0.62 9.69
CA ASP A 230 -15.51 0.64 9.66
C ASP A 230 -14.03 0.47 9.25
N ALA A 231 -13.34 -0.51 9.85
CA ALA A 231 -11.93 -0.75 9.59
C ALA A 231 -11.61 -1.09 8.12
N PRO A 232 -12.33 -2.00 7.43
CA PRO A 232 -12.11 -2.22 6.00
C PRO A 232 -12.38 -0.99 5.13
N VAL A 233 -13.37 -0.17 5.47
CA VAL A 233 -13.69 1.08 4.76
C VAL A 233 -12.56 2.09 4.89
N GLU A 234 -11.98 2.25 6.08
CA GLU A 234 -10.80 3.11 6.28
C GLU A 234 -9.62 2.66 5.43
N VAL A 235 -9.31 1.36 5.44
CA VAL A 235 -8.21 0.79 4.64
C VAL A 235 -8.48 0.97 3.13
N SER A 236 -9.72 0.87 2.69
CA SER A 236 -10.09 1.08 1.27
C SER A 236 -9.78 2.48 0.78
N ALA A 237 -9.94 3.50 1.62
CA ALA A 237 -9.55 4.87 1.31
C ALA A 237 -8.03 5.02 1.13
N ILE A 238 -7.25 4.32 1.95
CA ILE A 238 -5.78 4.31 1.84
C ILE A 238 -5.32 3.59 0.57
N VAL A 239 -5.92 2.43 0.26
CA VAL A 239 -5.67 1.70 -0.99
C VAL A 239 -5.97 2.57 -2.21
N THR A 240 -7.08 3.31 -2.17
CA THR A 240 -7.43 4.27 -3.23
C THR A 240 -6.36 5.35 -3.36
N SER A 241 -5.86 5.92 -2.26
CA SER A 241 -4.80 6.93 -2.28
C SER A 241 -3.50 6.39 -2.92
N ILE A 242 -3.06 5.20 -2.53
CA ILE A 242 -1.87 4.53 -3.10
C ILE A 242 -2.05 4.32 -4.62
N ALA A 243 -3.21 3.84 -5.04
CA ALA A 243 -3.49 3.58 -6.46
C ALA A 243 -3.54 4.87 -7.29
N LEU A 244 -4.07 5.96 -6.74
CA LEU A 244 -4.06 7.28 -7.39
C LEU A 244 -2.65 7.84 -7.53
N HIS A 245 -1.78 7.70 -6.51
CA HIS A 245 -0.37 8.11 -6.61
C HIS A 245 0.36 7.32 -7.71
N ALA A 246 0.17 6.00 -7.76
CA ALA A 246 0.73 5.16 -8.82
C ALA A 246 0.20 5.58 -10.20
N GLY A 247 -1.12 5.78 -10.33
CA GLY A 247 -1.77 6.19 -11.57
C GLY A 247 -1.26 7.55 -12.07
N SER A 248 -1.07 8.51 -11.18
CA SER A 248 -0.52 9.84 -11.50
C SER A 248 0.90 9.75 -12.07
N PHE A 249 1.80 9.03 -11.38
CA PHE A 249 3.17 8.81 -11.86
C PHE A 249 3.21 8.12 -13.22
N ILE A 250 2.42 7.06 -13.39
CA ILE A 250 2.36 6.31 -14.65
C ILE A 250 1.82 7.18 -15.79
N GLN A 251 0.76 7.97 -15.54
CA GLN A 251 0.19 8.84 -16.55
C GLN A 251 1.16 9.94 -16.97
N ASP A 252 1.87 10.55 -16.03
CA ASP A 252 2.88 11.56 -16.33
C ASP A 252 4.03 10.95 -17.15
N THR A 253 4.54 9.78 -16.77
CA THR A 253 5.53 9.03 -17.55
C THR A 253 5.00 8.70 -18.97
N MET A 254 3.75 8.30 -19.11
CA MET A 254 3.14 8.01 -20.43
C MET A 254 3.02 9.27 -21.30
N THR A 255 2.75 10.42 -20.72
CA THR A 255 2.72 11.69 -21.44
C THR A 255 4.10 12.02 -22.03
N GLN A 256 5.17 11.81 -21.26
CA GLN A 256 6.54 11.97 -21.74
C GLN A 256 6.91 10.91 -22.79
N TYR A 257 6.55 9.66 -22.56
CA TYR A 257 6.79 8.56 -23.50
C TYR A 257 6.15 8.79 -24.87
N ALA A 258 5.02 9.51 -24.92
CA ALA A 258 4.28 9.80 -26.14
C ALA A 258 4.86 10.96 -26.98
N GLN A 259 5.87 11.68 -26.48
CA GLN A 259 6.52 12.76 -27.23
C GLN A 259 7.23 12.21 -28.48
N SER A 260 7.38 13.02 -29.52
CA SER A 260 8.09 12.62 -30.75
C SER A 260 9.55 12.25 -30.51
N ARG A 261 10.19 12.88 -29.54
CA ARG A 261 11.56 12.60 -29.07
C ARG A 261 11.58 12.56 -27.54
N PRO A 262 11.11 11.44 -26.93
CA PRO A 262 11.02 11.34 -25.48
C PRO A 262 12.41 11.32 -24.83
N TRP A 263 12.51 11.93 -23.67
CA TRP A 263 13.72 11.84 -22.83
C TRP A 263 13.62 10.74 -21.76
N ILE A 264 12.45 10.13 -21.61
CA ILE A 264 12.22 8.99 -20.72
C ILE A 264 11.57 7.85 -21.51
N LEU A 265 12.12 6.66 -21.39
CA LEU A 265 11.67 5.44 -22.05
C LEU A 265 11.70 4.26 -21.09
N LEU A 266 11.25 3.10 -21.54
CA LEU A 266 11.45 1.82 -20.88
C LEU A 266 12.57 1.04 -21.56
N HIS A 267 13.34 0.25 -20.82
CA HIS A 267 14.17 -0.80 -21.41
C HIS A 267 13.32 -1.69 -22.29
N GLU A 268 13.77 -1.86 -23.56
CA GLU A 268 13.04 -2.66 -24.54
C GLU A 268 13.07 -4.16 -24.20
N GLY A 269 12.02 -4.86 -24.57
CA GLY A 269 11.90 -6.32 -24.47
C GLY A 269 11.32 -6.81 -23.14
N GLY A 270 11.31 -8.11 -22.97
CA GLY A 270 10.70 -8.76 -21.82
C GLY A 270 9.21 -8.40 -21.68
N SER A 271 8.79 -8.11 -20.45
CA SER A 271 7.43 -7.64 -20.16
C SER A 271 7.30 -6.10 -20.17
N ASN A 272 8.37 -5.37 -20.48
CA ASN A 272 8.37 -3.90 -20.43
C ASN A 272 7.70 -3.29 -21.65
N THR A 273 8.07 -3.78 -22.85
CA THR A 273 7.54 -3.29 -24.12
C THR A 273 7.11 -4.45 -25.00
N TYR A 274 6.21 -4.19 -25.94
CA TYR A 274 5.86 -5.14 -27.00
C TYR A 274 5.82 -4.46 -28.37
N VAL A 275 6.17 -5.24 -29.39
CA VAL A 275 6.22 -4.76 -30.78
C VAL A 275 4.81 -4.63 -31.37
N SER A 276 4.64 -3.69 -32.30
CA SER A 276 3.42 -3.62 -33.09
C SER A 276 3.41 -4.72 -34.16
N SER A 277 2.25 -5.32 -34.44
CA SER A 277 2.08 -6.31 -35.51
C SER A 277 2.21 -5.73 -36.92
N ALA A 278 2.03 -4.41 -37.06
CA ALA A 278 2.01 -3.73 -38.36
C ALA A 278 3.13 -2.68 -38.52
N MET A 279 3.61 -2.09 -37.43
CA MET A 279 4.58 -0.98 -37.46
C MET A 279 5.89 -1.44 -36.82
N PRO A 280 6.95 -1.76 -37.58
CA PRO A 280 8.17 -2.39 -37.06
C PRO A 280 8.93 -1.54 -36.05
N GLN A 281 8.87 -0.22 -36.16
CA GLN A 281 9.55 0.73 -35.28
C GLN A 281 8.82 0.97 -33.95
N LYS A 282 7.53 0.57 -33.85
CA LYS A 282 6.67 0.91 -32.70
C LYS A 282 6.93 -0.03 -31.51
N ARG A 283 7.28 0.57 -30.37
CA ARG A 283 7.43 -0.10 -29.08
C ARG A 283 6.34 0.38 -28.13
N ASN A 284 5.36 -0.47 -27.88
CA ASN A 284 4.27 -0.12 -26.96
C ASN A 284 4.76 -0.30 -25.50
N PRO A 285 4.45 0.63 -24.60
CA PRO A 285 4.90 0.58 -23.20
C PRO A 285 4.01 -0.37 -22.38
N GLY A 286 4.13 -1.67 -22.62
CA GLY A 286 3.28 -2.70 -22.03
C GLY A 286 3.25 -2.67 -20.51
N LEU A 287 4.41 -2.43 -19.89
CA LEU A 287 4.52 -2.33 -18.43
C LEU A 287 3.75 -1.13 -17.86
N LEU A 288 3.84 0.05 -18.49
CA LEU A 288 3.08 1.23 -18.06
C LEU A 288 1.57 1.00 -18.20
N ILE A 289 1.13 0.42 -19.34
CA ILE A 289 -0.28 0.12 -19.60
C ILE A 289 -0.83 -0.84 -18.53
N ARG A 290 -0.10 -1.92 -18.23
CA ARG A 290 -0.49 -2.91 -17.24
C ARG A 290 -0.56 -2.30 -15.82
N THR A 291 0.45 -1.54 -15.42
CA THR A 291 0.49 -0.91 -14.10
C THR A 291 -0.65 0.09 -13.90
N ARG A 292 -0.96 0.89 -14.93
CA ARG A 292 -2.12 1.80 -14.89
C ARG A 292 -3.44 1.02 -14.73
N SER A 293 -3.61 -0.07 -15.50
CA SER A 293 -4.80 -0.92 -15.40
C SER A 293 -4.93 -1.56 -14.02
N GLN A 294 -3.82 -2.02 -13.46
CA GLN A 294 -3.76 -2.62 -12.13
C GLN A 294 -4.13 -1.61 -11.04
N ALA A 295 -3.67 -0.37 -11.14
CA ALA A 295 -4.07 0.70 -10.23
C ALA A 295 -5.58 0.98 -10.31
N SER A 296 -6.16 0.99 -11.52
CA SER A 296 -7.63 1.12 -11.71
C SER A 296 -8.40 -0.04 -11.07
N THR A 297 -7.87 -1.26 -11.15
CA THR A 297 -8.44 -2.44 -10.48
C THR A 297 -8.43 -2.28 -8.96
N ALA A 298 -7.33 -1.78 -8.38
CA ALA A 298 -7.25 -1.52 -6.95
C ALA A 298 -8.29 -0.49 -6.47
N VAL A 299 -8.48 0.61 -7.23
CA VAL A 299 -9.54 1.60 -6.97
C VAL A 299 -10.92 0.95 -7.02
N SER A 300 -11.20 0.13 -8.04
CA SER A 300 -12.50 -0.54 -8.20
C SER A 300 -12.81 -1.46 -7.01
N LEU A 301 -11.84 -2.29 -6.59
CA LEU A 301 -12.01 -3.18 -5.44
C LEU A 301 -12.18 -2.41 -4.13
N ALA A 302 -11.45 -1.33 -3.93
CA ALA A 302 -11.60 -0.45 -2.76
C ALA A 302 -12.99 0.18 -2.69
N HIS A 303 -13.49 0.68 -3.81
CA HIS A 303 -14.88 1.21 -3.88
C HIS A 303 -15.92 0.10 -3.67
N GLY A 304 -15.65 -1.13 -4.09
CA GLY A 304 -16.50 -2.28 -3.82
C GLY A 304 -16.74 -2.48 -2.32
N VAL A 305 -15.70 -2.34 -1.50
CA VAL A 305 -15.80 -2.42 -0.02
C VAL A 305 -16.69 -1.32 0.54
N VAL A 306 -16.57 -0.09 0.04
CA VAL A 306 -17.43 1.04 0.47
C VAL A 306 -18.90 0.80 0.10
N ILE A 307 -19.14 0.33 -1.12
CA ILE A 307 -20.52 0.04 -1.60
C ILE A 307 -21.16 -1.06 -0.78
N GLN A 308 -20.44 -2.13 -0.43
CA GLN A 308 -20.93 -3.21 0.41
C GLN A 308 -21.24 -2.77 1.85
N ALA A 309 -20.55 -1.74 2.34
CA ALA A 309 -20.78 -1.16 3.68
C ALA A 309 -21.93 -0.17 3.72
N HIS A 310 -22.37 0.35 2.56
CA HIS A 310 -23.38 1.40 2.48
C HIS A 310 -24.80 0.86 2.73
N ASN A 311 -25.53 1.57 3.60
CA ASN A 311 -26.97 1.39 3.80
C ASN A 311 -27.41 -0.04 4.19
N ILE A 312 -26.63 -0.68 5.05
CA ILE A 312 -26.92 -2.02 5.57
C ILE A 312 -27.38 -1.98 7.03
N THR A 313 -28.19 -2.95 7.43
CA THR A 313 -28.55 -3.17 8.83
C THR A 313 -27.33 -3.75 9.58
N PRO A 314 -26.99 -3.24 10.78
CA PRO A 314 -25.94 -3.84 11.60
C PRO A 314 -26.16 -5.35 11.81
N GLY A 315 -25.08 -6.12 11.67
CA GLY A 315 -25.13 -7.59 11.73
C GLY A 315 -25.14 -8.30 10.38
N MET A 316 -25.42 -7.60 9.29
CA MET A 316 -25.31 -8.18 7.94
C MET A 316 -23.88 -8.60 7.61
N MET A 317 -23.75 -9.61 6.74
CA MET A 317 -22.47 -10.20 6.40
C MET A 317 -21.77 -9.54 5.20
N ASP A 318 -22.50 -8.84 4.36
CA ASP A 318 -22.01 -8.28 3.10
C ASP A 318 -20.72 -7.46 3.24
N PRO A 319 -20.60 -6.51 4.20
CA PRO A 319 -19.39 -5.73 4.37
C PRO A 319 -18.27 -6.46 5.14
N LYS A 320 -18.56 -7.68 5.61
CA LYS A 320 -17.66 -8.47 6.46
C LYS A 320 -16.96 -9.58 5.67
N ASP A 321 -16.88 -9.47 4.34
CA ASP A 321 -16.25 -10.46 3.47
C ASP A 321 -14.72 -10.36 3.50
N VAL A 322 -14.08 -11.34 4.16
CA VAL A 322 -12.62 -11.45 4.22
C VAL A 322 -12.01 -11.58 2.83
N LYS A 323 -12.67 -12.28 1.90
CA LYS A 323 -12.13 -12.49 0.54
C LYS A 323 -12.11 -11.20 -0.26
N ALA A 324 -13.15 -10.37 -0.16
CA ALA A 324 -13.21 -9.08 -0.81
C ALA A 324 -12.10 -8.14 -0.27
N ASN A 325 -11.93 -8.08 1.06
CA ASN A 325 -10.86 -7.31 1.69
C ASN A 325 -9.48 -7.80 1.24
N LYS A 326 -9.26 -9.10 1.22
CA LYS A 326 -7.99 -9.70 0.78
C LYS A 326 -7.71 -9.42 -0.69
N ALA A 327 -8.70 -9.48 -1.56
CA ALA A 327 -8.56 -9.15 -2.99
C ALA A 327 -8.15 -7.67 -3.18
N MET A 328 -8.75 -6.75 -2.43
CA MET A 328 -8.39 -5.33 -2.41
C MET A 328 -6.92 -5.15 -1.98
N MET A 329 -6.52 -5.75 -0.87
CA MET A 329 -5.15 -5.64 -0.34
C MET A 329 -4.12 -6.23 -1.30
N GLN A 330 -4.39 -7.39 -1.89
CA GLN A 330 -3.52 -8.01 -2.89
C GLN A 330 -3.39 -7.16 -4.14
N SER A 331 -4.49 -6.52 -4.58
CA SER A 331 -4.46 -5.62 -5.73
C SER A 331 -3.60 -4.38 -5.47
N ALA A 332 -3.67 -3.81 -4.26
CA ALA A 332 -2.80 -2.71 -3.83
C ALA A 332 -1.31 -3.12 -3.81
N MET A 333 -1.01 -4.28 -3.25
CA MET A 333 0.36 -4.81 -3.22
C MET A 333 0.89 -5.08 -4.64
N THR A 334 0.06 -5.58 -5.53
CA THR A 334 0.43 -5.80 -6.94
C THR A 334 0.70 -4.47 -7.64
N THR A 335 -0.13 -3.45 -7.41
CA THR A 335 0.09 -2.09 -7.94
C THR A 335 1.44 -1.53 -7.51
N LEU A 336 1.80 -1.67 -6.24
CA LEU A 336 3.10 -1.22 -5.73
C LEU A 336 4.28 -2.00 -6.31
N LYS A 337 4.15 -3.32 -6.47
CA LYS A 337 5.18 -4.18 -7.11
C LYS A 337 5.37 -3.82 -8.59
N ASP A 338 4.28 -3.59 -9.31
CA ASP A 338 4.33 -3.19 -10.71
C ASP A 338 4.95 -1.79 -10.85
N TRP A 339 4.61 -0.85 -9.94
CA TRP A 339 5.21 0.47 -9.93
C TRP A 339 6.72 0.42 -9.63
N ASP A 340 7.14 -0.40 -8.66
CA ASP A 340 8.56 -0.68 -8.39
C ASP A 340 9.28 -1.22 -9.63
N THR A 341 8.63 -2.12 -10.37
CA THR A 341 9.15 -2.68 -11.62
C THR A 341 9.25 -1.61 -12.71
N VAL A 342 8.26 -0.72 -12.84
CA VAL A 342 8.31 0.43 -13.76
C VAL A 342 9.52 1.28 -13.46
N MET A 343 9.70 1.71 -12.23
CA MET A 343 10.83 2.57 -11.83
C MET A 343 12.19 1.97 -12.19
N LYS A 344 12.35 0.66 -11.99
CA LYS A 344 13.58 -0.08 -12.35
C LYS A 344 13.78 -0.24 -13.86
N ALA A 345 12.70 -0.17 -14.63
CA ALA A 345 12.73 -0.31 -16.09
C ALA A 345 12.87 1.02 -16.83
N LEU A 346 12.75 2.16 -16.14
CA LEU A 346 12.90 3.48 -16.76
C LEU A 346 14.32 3.72 -17.24
N VAL A 347 14.43 4.29 -18.44
CA VAL A 347 15.66 4.77 -19.06
C VAL A 347 15.52 6.26 -19.30
N LEU A 348 16.36 7.05 -18.67
CA LEU A 348 16.44 8.49 -18.88
C LEU A 348 17.54 8.81 -19.91
N ASN A 349 17.27 9.78 -20.76
CA ASN A 349 18.25 10.42 -21.62
C ASN A 349 18.45 11.86 -21.13
N PRO A 350 19.46 12.11 -20.26
CA PRO A 350 19.70 13.43 -19.68
C PRO A 350 20.05 14.49 -20.74
N GLU A 351 20.76 14.10 -21.80
CA GLU A 351 21.12 15.03 -22.88
C GLU A 351 19.88 15.52 -23.61
N ARG A 352 18.94 14.60 -23.90
CA ARG A 352 17.66 14.97 -24.54
C ARG A 352 16.78 15.82 -23.62
N ALA A 353 16.75 15.53 -22.32
CA ALA A 353 16.02 16.35 -21.35
C ALA A 353 16.58 17.77 -21.28
N LEU A 354 17.92 17.91 -21.27
CA LEU A 354 18.59 19.20 -21.29
C LEU A 354 18.37 19.94 -22.64
N GLU A 355 18.38 19.21 -23.76
CA GLU A 355 18.04 19.79 -25.07
C GLU A 355 16.64 20.39 -25.06
N GLU A 356 15.65 19.71 -24.45
CA GLU A 356 14.29 20.23 -24.33
C GLU A 356 14.23 21.49 -23.50
N LEU A 357 14.90 21.53 -22.34
CA LEU A 357 15.03 22.72 -21.51
C LEU A 357 15.67 23.89 -22.26
N ASN A 358 16.67 23.63 -23.08
CA ASN A 358 17.37 24.64 -23.87
C ASN A 358 16.68 25.00 -25.19
N SER A 359 15.60 24.32 -25.54
CA SER A 359 14.80 24.62 -26.74
C SER A 359 13.50 25.33 -26.41
N ASP A 360 12.89 25.01 -25.27
CA ASP A 360 11.69 25.62 -24.72
C ASP A 360 12.07 26.73 -23.73
N TRP A 361 11.38 27.83 -23.78
CA TRP A 361 11.66 29.01 -22.93
C TRP A 361 11.20 28.81 -21.47
N THR A 362 11.43 27.62 -20.91
CA THR A 362 11.07 27.24 -19.53
C THR A 362 11.79 28.06 -18.45
N ALA A 363 12.92 28.68 -18.82
CA ALA A 363 13.69 29.57 -17.95
C ALA A 363 13.20 31.03 -17.95
N SER A 364 12.26 31.41 -18.82
CA SER A 364 11.88 32.81 -19.04
C SER A 364 11.37 33.55 -17.81
N GLN A 365 10.72 32.83 -16.88
CA GLN A 365 10.27 33.42 -15.61
C GLN A 365 11.43 33.96 -14.78
N GLU A 366 12.60 33.32 -14.79
CA GLU A 366 13.77 33.74 -14.00
C GLU A 366 14.32 35.11 -14.45
N LEU A 367 14.09 35.54 -15.69
CA LEU A 367 14.40 36.89 -16.12
C LEU A 367 13.59 37.93 -15.31
N ALA A 368 12.27 37.70 -15.19
CA ALA A 368 11.39 38.58 -14.41
C ALA A 368 11.75 38.55 -12.92
N ASP A 369 11.98 37.37 -12.38
CA ASP A 369 12.32 37.19 -10.97
C ASP A 369 13.69 37.85 -10.63
N THR A 370 14.69 37.70 -11.50
CA THR A 370 16.00 38.33 -11.31
C THR A 370 15.90 39.87 -11.37
N LEU A 371 15.14 40.43 -12.32
CA LEU A 371 14.91 41.87 -12.39
C LEU A 371 14.22 42.41 -11.13
N MET A 372 13.25 41.67 -10.60
CA MET A 372 12.57 42.04 -9.37
C MET A 372 13.47 41.90 -8.14
N ARG A 373 14.17 40.79 -8.00
CA ARG A 373 15.01 40.45 -6.85
C ARG A 373 16.23 41.37 -6.72
N GLU A 374 16.93 41.58 -7.82
CA GLU A 374 18.22 42.26 -7.81
C GLU A 374 18.12 43.74 -8.14
N HIS A 375 17.17 44.12 -9.02
CA HIS A 375 17.01 45.47 -9.51
C HIS A 375 15.74 46.19 -9.05
N LYS A 376 14.94 45.54 -8.17
CA LYS A 376 13.73 46.10 -7.56
C LYS A 376 12.65 46.53 -8.56
N LEU A 377 12.69 45.97 -9.76
CA LEU A 377 11.64 46.26 -10.75
C LEU A 377 10.36 45.46 -10.38
N PRO A 378 9.17 46.07 -10.59
CA PRO A 378 7.93 45.34 -10.41
C PRO A 378 7.87 44.07 -11.28
N PHE A 379 7.37 42.96 -10.74
CA PHE A 379 7.30 41.67 -11.47
C PHE A 379 6.69 41.83 -12.87
N ARG A 380 5.63 42.61 -13.03
CA ARG A 380 4.95 42.79 -14.32
C ARG A 380 5.82 43.46 -15.39
N VAL A 381 6.74 44.33 -14.99
CA VAL A 381 7.72 44.93 -15.93
C VAL A 381 8.67 43.85 -16.45
N GLY A 382 9.26 43.06 -15.52
CA GLY A 382 10.14 41.95 -15.89
C GLY A 382 9.42 40.87 -16.69
N HIS A 383 8.19 40.53 -16.32
CA HIS A 383 7.37 39.55 -17.03
C HIS A 383 7.05 39.99 -18.46
N HIS A 384 6.69 41.30 -18.65
CA HIS A 384 6.41 41.82 -19.98
C HIS A 384 7.68 41.80 -20.86
N PHE A 385 8.81 42.20 -20.30
CA PHE A 385 10.11 42.06 -20.97
C PHE A 385 10.41 40.60 -21.36
N ALA A 386 10.25 39.65 -20.43
CA ALA A 386 10.47 38.24 -20.72
C ALA A 386 9.51 37.73 -21.83
N SER A 387 8.26 38.17 -21.85
CA SER A 387 7.32 37.82 -22.92
C SER A 387 7.81 38.31 -24.29
N GLN A 388 8.26 39.59 -24.39
CA GLN A 388 8.78 40.15 -25.65
C GLN A 388 10.08 39.44 -26.12
N ILE A 389 10.93 38.99 -25.17
CA ILE A 389 12.10 38.15 -25.48
C ILE A 389 11.64 36.85 -26.12
N VAL A 390 10.67 36.14 -25.50
CA VAL A 390 10.14 34.86 -25.99
C VAL A 390 9.48 35.01 -27.37
N ASP A 391 8.68 36.07 -27.58
CA ASP A 391 8.00 36.32 -28.84
C ASP A 391 9.02 36.57 -29.96
N TYR A 392 10.03 37.42 -29.71
CA TYR A 392 11.11 37.67 -30.66
C TYR A 392 11.90 36.42 -30.98
N ALA A 393 12.25 35.64 -29.95
CA ALA A 393 13.00 34.40 -30.09
C ALA A 393 12.25 33.36 -30.93
N LYS A 394 10.95 33.17 -30.68
CA LYS A 394 10.12 32.26 -31.47
C LYS A 394 10.00 32.72 -32.94
N ALA A 395 9.80 34.00 -33.18
CA ALA A 395 9.73 34.57 -34.55
C ALA A 395 11.04 34.39 -35.33
N ASN A 396 12.19 34.33 -34.66
CA ASN A 396 13.50 34.20 -35.27
C ASN A 396 14.19 32.83 -35.03
N ASN A 397 13.47 31.87 -34.46
CA ASN A 397 13.96 30.50 -34.14
C ASN A 397 15.26 30.53 -33.29
N ILE A 398 15.32 31.40 -32.28
CA ILE A 398 16.48 31.55 -31.38
C ILE A 398 16.23 30.76 -30.09
N LYS A 399 17.22 29.97 -29.67
CA LYS A 399 17.18 29.25 -28.40
C LYS A 399 17.56 30.16 -27.22
N PRO A 400 17.12 29.88 -25.96
CA PRO A 400 17.38 30.72 -24.81
C PRO A 400 18.86 31.10 -24.62
N LEU A 401 19.79 30.13 -24.65
CA LEU A 401 21.21 30.38 -24.44
C LEU A 401 21.91 31.07 -25.63
N GLU A 402 21.29 31.06 -26.79
CA GLU A 402 21.80 31.69 -28.02
C GLU A 402 21.28 33.12 -28.20
N PHE A 403 20.41 33.59 -27.31
CA PHE A 403 19.76 34.91 -27.47
C PHE A 403 20.77 36.03 -27.40
N PRO A 404 20.83 36.97 -28.41
CA PRO A 404 21.80 38.07 -28.41
C PRO A 404 21.50 39.06 -27.29
N TYR A 405 22.49 39.32 -26.43
CA TYR A 405 22.30 40.23 -25.30
C TYR A 405 22.00 41.69 -25.75
N ASP A 406 22.62 42.18 -26.82
CA ASP A 406 22.32 43.51 -27.38
C ASP A 406 20.86 43.63 -27.85
N GLN A 407 20.30 42.53 -28.38
CA GLN A 407 18.88 42.52 -28.74
C GLN A 407 18.00 42.51 -27.48
N ALA A 408 18.42 41.84 -26.40
CA ALA A 408 17.69 41.90 -25.13
C ALA A 408 17.67 43.35 -24.57
N ARG A 409 18.79 44.06 -24.65
CA ARG A 409 18.86 45.47 -24.23
C ARG A 409 17.88 46.36 -25.03
N ARG A 410 17.77 46.16 -26.35
CA ARG A 410 16.83 46.89 -27.20
C ARG A 410 15.38 46.61 -26.83
N ILE A 411 15.04 45.32 -26.72
CA ILE A 411 13.69 44.90 -26.32
C ILE A 411 13.32 45.45 -24.94
N TYR A 412 14.23 45.45 -23.98
CA TYR A 412 13.98 46.04 -22.68
C TYR A 412 13.66 47.54 -22.79
N ALA A 413 14.51 48.32 -23.49
CA ALA A 413 14.32 49.76 -23.68
C ALA A 413 12.95 50.05 -24.33
N GLU A 414 12.57 49.29 -25.37
CA GLU A 414 11.27 49.43 -26.03
C GLU A 414 10.11 49.05 -25.08
N THR A 415 10.28 48.01 -24.26
CA THR A 415 9.24 47.56 -23.31
C THR A 415 8.93 48.60 -22.24
N VAL A 416 9.94 49.35 -21.78
CA VAL A 416 9.81 50.30 -20.68
C VAL A 416 9.72 51.78 -21.11
N ASP A 417 9.81 52.10 -22.41
CA ASP A 417 9.90 53.45 -22.97
C ASP A 417 8.90 54.45 -22.38
N LYS A 418 7.65 54.04 -22.23
CA LYS A 418 6.55 54.89 -21.70
C LYS A 418 6.22 54.64 -20.24
N SER A 419 7.12 53.98 -19.50
CA SER A 419 6.90 53.62 -18.10
C SER A 419 7.78 54.45 -17.16
N PRO A 420 7.47 54.52 -15.85
CA PRO A 420 8.35 55.11 -14.85
C PRO A 420 9.72 54.42 -14.74
N TYR A 421 9.90 53.31 -15.42
CA TYR A 421 11.11 52.49 -15.41
C TYR A 421 11.91 52.60 -16.71
N ALA A 422 11.64 53.62 -17.54
CA ALA A 422 12.38 53.87 -18.77
C ALA A 422 13.89 53.97 -18.52
N GLY A 423 14.68 53.28 -19.35
CA GLY A 423 16.13 53.23 -19.21
C GLY A 423 16.75 52.01 -19.88
N GLU A 424 18.04 51.80 -19.60
CA GLU A 424 18.76 50.61 -20.07
C GLU A 424 18.44 49.38 -19.24
N LEU A 425 18.61 48.20 -19.84
CA LEU A 425 18.49 46.93 -19.10
C LEU A 425 19.51 46.90 -17.93
N PRO A 426 19.04 46.88 -16.68
CA PRO A 426 19.95 46.98 -15.52
C PRO A 426 20.73 45.70 -15.25
N MET A 427 20.34 44.58 -15.88
CA MET A 427 20.95 43.28 -15.77
C MET A 427 22.19 43.18 -16.66
N THR A 428 23.32 42.67 -16.14
CA THR A 428 24.52 42.39 -16.94
C THR A 428 24.30 41.21 -17.88
N GLU A 429 25.16 41.07 -18.94
CA GLU A 429 25.09 39.91 -19.82
C GLU A 429 25.28 38.61 -19.07
N GLN A 430 26.20 38.56 -18.09
CA GLN A 430 26.43 37.36 -17.27
C GLN A 430 25.17 36.98 -16.49
N ALA A 431 24.48 37.96 -15.88
CA ALA A 431 23.24 37.70 -15.14
C ALA A 431 22.11 37.27 -16.09
N PHE A 432 22.02 37.88 -17.28
CA PHE A 432 21.06 37.51 -18.31
C PHE A 432 21.28 36.04 -18.76
N ARG A 433 22.51 35.64 -19.05
CA ARG A 433 22.85 34.25 -19.40
C ARG A 433 22.50 33.29 -18.27
N ALA A 434 22.84 33.62 -17.03
CA ALA A 434 22.55 32.80 -15.87
C ALA A 434 21.04 32.63 -15.62
N ALA A 435 20.23 33.66 -15.90
CA ALA A 435 18.77 33.60 -15.79
C ALA A 435 18.11 32.72 -16.87
N LEU A 436 18.81 32.40 -17.96
CA LEU A 436 18.36 31.51 -19.02
C LEU A 436 18.98 30.12 -18.96
N ASP A 437 19.97 29.88 -18.09
CA ASP A 437 20.64 28.61 -17.94
C ASP A 437 19.94 27.72 -16.88
N PRO A 438 19.33 26.58 -17.28
CA PRO A 438 18.68 25.66 -16.35
C PRO A 438 19.57 25.22 -15.18
N ALA A 439 20.87 25.01 -15.42
CA ALA A 439 21.80 24.60 -14.38
C ALA A 439 22.06 25.70 -13.35
N ALA A 440 22.25 26.94 -13.82
CA ALA A 440 22.40 28.10 -12.94
C ALA A 440 21.12 28.36 -12.13
N ILE A 441 19.95 28.23 -12.75
CA ILE A 441 18.65 28.38 -12.08
C ILE A 441 18.53 27.41 -10.92
N ILE A 442 18.77 26.09 -11.14
CA ILE A 442 18.70 25.09 -10.09
C ILE A 442 19.70 25.37 -8.96
N LYS A 443 20.94 25.70 -9.32
CA LYS A 443 22.00 26.00 -8.35
C LYS A 443 21.66 27.19 -7.45
N ASN A 444 21.00 28.20 -8.01
CA ASN A 444 20.71 29.46 -7.34
C ASN A 444 19.36 29.48 -6.61
N ARG A 445 18.59 28.39 -6.62
CA ARG A 445 17.37 28.30 -5.82
C ARG A 445 17.71 28.46 -4.33
N ALA A 446 16.90 29.24 -3.61
CA ALA A 446 17.12 29.59 -2.21
C ALA A 446 15.98 29.15 -1.28
N THR A 447 14.85 28.71 -1.86
CA THR A 447 13.70 28.25 -1.07
C THR A 447 13.92 26.87 -0.49
N SER A 448 13.50 26.66 0.76
CA SER A 448 13.42 25.33 1.35
C SER A 448 12.54 24.40 0.50
N GLY A 449 12.97 23.17 0.32
CA GLY A 449 12.26 22.17 -0.51
C GLY A 449 12.45 22.34 -2.01
N GLY A 450 13.34 23.22 -2.47
CA GLY A 450 13.70 23.33 -3.89
C GLY A 450 14.73 22.28 -4.34
N PRO A 451 15.04 22.23 -5.65
CA PRO A 451 15.93 21.21 -6.24
C PRO A 451 17.42 21.52 -6.08
N GLN A 452 17.81 22.57 -5.37
CA GLN A 452 19.21 22.91 -5.15
C GLN A 452 19.95 21.83 -4.35
N PRO A 453 21.27 21.65 -4.54
CA PRO A 453 22.02 20.50 -3.98
C PRO A 453 21.93 20.35 -2.45
N ALA A 454 21.95 21.46 -1.69
CA ALA A 454 21.83 21.41 -0.23
C ALA A 454 20.48 20.88 0.23
N GLU A 455 19.38 21.35 -0.37
CA GLU A 455 18.03 20.89 -0.06
C GLU A 455 17.80 19.44 -0.54
N MET A 456 18.32 19.07 -1.70
CA MET A 456 18.31 17.67 -2.16
C MET A 456 18.99 16.74 -1.15
N THR A 457 20.17 17.12 -0.65
CA THR A 457 20.87 16.35 0.38
C THR A 457 20.04 16.18 1.65
N ARG A 458 19.44 17.27 2.14
CA ARG A 458 18.58 17.24 3.32
C ARG A 458 17.34 16.36 3.11
N MET A 459 16.60 16.58 2.01
CA MET A 459 15.37 15.83 1.72
C MET A 459 15.63 14.33 1.53
N LEU A 460 16.76 13.96 0.91
CA LEU A 460 17.18 12.56 0.79
C LEU A 460 17.49 11.93 2.14
N ALA A 461 18.20 12.64 3.02
CA ALA A 461 18.50 12.17 4.37
C ALA A 461 17.21 11.95 5.18
N ASP A 462 16.28 12.90 5.12
CA ASP A 462 14.97 12.81 5.79
C ASP A 462 14.13 11.64 5.23
N ALA A 463 14.12 11.44 3.91
CA ALA A 463 13.40 10.33 3.29
C ALA A 463 13.98 8.97 3.70
N LYS A 464 15.31 8.82 3.71
CA LYS A 464 15.98 7.60 4.19
C LYS A 464 15.68 7.31 5.67
N LYS A 465 15.65 8.35 6.50
CA LYS A 465 15.28 8.21 7.91
C LYS A 465 13.84 7.68 8.05
N ARG A 466 12.87 8.28 7.35
CA ARG A 466 11.48 7.83 7.38
C ARG A 466 11.31 6.38 6.92
N LEU A 467 12.04 5.95 5.89
CA LEU A 467 12.05 4.55 5.45
C LEU A 467 12.56 3.60 6.53
N ALA A 468 13.63 3.98 7.23
CA ALA A 468 14.18 3.19 8.35
C ALA A 468 13.21 3.12 9.53
N ASP A 469 12.58 4.25 9.89
CA ASP A 469 11.58 4.33 10.96
C ASP A 469 10.34 3.47 10.64
N GLN A 470 9.94 3.43 9.35
CA GLN A 470 8.84 2.58 8.88
C GLN A 470 9.19 1.09 8.96
N ASP A 471 10.38 0.70 8.51
CA ASP A 471 10.86 -0.69 8.59
C ASP A 471 10.94 -1.17 10.05
N ALA A 472 11.48 -0.35 10.94
CA ALA A 472 11.57 -0.63 12.36
C ALA A 472 10.17 -0.82 13.00
N TRP A 473 9.20 0.04 12.64
CA TRP A 473 7.83 -0.08 13.12
C TRP A 473 7.17 -1.39 12.66
N ILE A 474 7.30 -1.75 11.37
CA ILE A 474 6.74 -2.99 10.82
C ILE A 474 7.31 -4.21 11.55
N LYS A 475 8.64 -4.25 11.72
CA LYS A 475 9.34 -5.32 12.43
C LYS A 475 8.87 -5.43 13.89
N ALA A 476 8.75 -4.31 14.58
CA ALA A 476 8.29 -4.29 15.97
C ALA A 476 6.86 -4.85 16.12
N ARG A 477 5.95 -4.51 15.20
CA ARG A 477 4.56 -5.03 15.22
C ARG A 477 4.52 -6.53 14.93
N ARG A 478 5.24 -7.01 13.92
CA ARG A 478 5.34 -8.45 13.61
C ARG A 478 5.92 -9.23 14.80
N THR A 479 7.03 -8.78 15.34
CA THR A 479 7.67 -9.42 16.51
C THR A 479 6.73 -9.45 17.72
N HIS A 480 5.94 -8.40 17.94
CA HIS A 480 4.94 -8.39 19.03
C HIS A 480 3.91 -9.51 18.87
N ILE A 481 3.34 -9.65 17.65
CA ILE A 481 2.37 -10.71 17.35
C ILE A 481 3.00 -12.10 17.50
N ASP A 482 4.18 -12.31 16.91
CA ASP A 482 4.88 -13.60 16.93
C ASP A 482 5.22 -14.03 18.37
N ASN A 483 5.70 -13.12 19.21
CA ASN A 483 5.99 -13.38 20.61
C ASN A 483 4.72 -13.70 21.43
N ALA A 484 3.60 -13.05 21.13
CA ALA A 484 2.32 -13.33 21.79
C ALA A 484 1.83 -14.74 21.46
N LEU A 485 1.86 -15.12 20.19
CA LEU A 485 1.46 -16.46 19.73
C LEU A 485 2.40 -17.54 20.28
N ALA A 486 3.72 -17.32 20.27
CA ALA A 486 4.68 -18.27 20.85
C ALA A 486 4.45 -18.47 22.36
N ARG A 487 4.09 -17.42 23.09
CA ARG A 487 3.70 -17.53 24.51
C ARG A 487 2.43 -18.33 24.68
N LEU A 488 1.42 -18.09 23.82
CA LEU A 488 0.17 -18.86 23.83
C LEU A 488 0.43 -20.35 23.60
N ASP A 489 1.22 -20.69 22.59
CA ASP A 489 1.56 -22.08 22.28
C ASP A 489 2.24 -22.75 23.47
N ALA A 490 3.23 -22.10 24.08
CA ALA A 490 3.94 -22.63 25.24
C ALA A 490 3.03 -22.87 26.46
N ASP A 491 2.05 -22.01 26.71
CA ASP A 491 1.11 -22.17 27.83
C ASP A 491 0.02 -23.19 27.50
N PHE A 492 -0.41 -23.26 26.25
CA PHE A 492 -1.36 -24.27 25.78
C PHE A 492 -0.76 -25.70 25.81
N ASP A 493 0.50 -25.87 25.40
CA ASP A 493 1.19 -27.15 25.42
C ASP A 493 1.32 -27.71 26.86
N LYS A 494 1.52 -26.85 27.85
CA LYS A 494 1.50 -27.24 29.27
C LYS A 494 0.14 -27.80 29.69
N LEU A 495 -0.95 -27.24 29.15
CA LEU A 495 -2.32 -27.64 29.44
C LEU A 495 -2.71 -28.92 28.72
N ALA A 496 -2.36 -29.04 27.44
CA ALA A 496 -2.69 -30.22 26.61
C ALA A 496 -1.89 -31.49 27.01
N GLY A 497 -0.74 -31.28 27.65
CA GLY A 497 0.21 -32.39 27.94
C GLY A 497 0.91 -32.89 26.67
N PRO A 498 1.87 -33.84 26.78
CA PRO A 498 2.52 -34.39 25.60
C PRO A 498 1.48 -35.08 24.72
N SER A 499 1.47 -34.75 23.41
CA SER A 499 0.55 -35.35 22.43
C SER A 499 0.69 -36.88 22.44
N LYS A 500 -0.25 -37.57 23.09
CA LYS A 500 -0.41 -38.99 22.93
C LYS A 500 -1.05 -39.16 21.57
N GLY A 501 -0.32 -39.79 20.64
CA GLY A 501 -0.87 -40.22 19.36
C GLY A 501 -2.27 -40.81 19.57
N ALA A 502 -3.21 -40.42 18.75
CA ALA A 502 -4.64 -40.68 18.86
C ALA A 502 -4.91 -42.14 19.32
N ALA A 503 -5.48 -42.30 20.51
CA ALA A 503 -6.06 -43.56 20.89
C ALA A 503 -7.24 -43.86 19.96
N PRO A 504 -7.40 -45.09 19.44
CA PRO A 504 -8.53 -45.42 18.58
C PRO A 504 -9.84 -45.18 19.36
N ALA A 505 -10.78 -44.52 18.72
CA ALA A 505 -12.11 -44.25 19.26
C ALA A 505 -12.71 -45.58 19.73
N LYS A 506 -13.08 -45.67 21.03
CA LYS A 506 -13.90 -46.74 21.53
C LYS A 506 -15.22 -46.71 20.79
N ASP A 507 -15.64 -47.90 20.30
CA ASP A 507 -16.88 -48.12 19.55
C ASP A 507 -18.05 -47.33 20.14
N ALA A 508 -18.50 -46.34 19.38
CA ALA A 508 -19.76 -45.66 19.65
C ALA A 508 -20.88 -46.60 19.19
N THR A 509 -21.70 -47.06 20.13
CA THR A 509 -22.93 -47.80 19.87
C THR A 509 -23.80 -47.00 18.92
N PRO A 510 -24.33 -47.56 17.82
CA PRO A 510 -25.15 -46.77 16.89
C PRO A 510 -26.44 -46.32 17.57
N ALA A 511 -26.69 -45.01 17.56
CA ALA A 511 -27.95 -44.43 17.97
C ALA A 511 -29.06 -44.91 17.04
N LYS A 512 -30.12 -45.47 17.62
CA LYS A 512 -31.32 -45.90 16.92
C LYS A 512 -32.05 -44.68 16.32
N ASP A 513 -32.35 -44.82 15.06
CA ASP A 513 -33.41 -44.20 14.26
C ASP A 513 -33.98 -42.85 14.73
N ALA A 514 -33.47 -41.77 14.16
CA ALA A 514 -34.21 -40.50 14.02
C ALA A 514 -34.98 -40.56 12.68
N THR A 515 -36.29 -40.55 12.75
CA THR A 515 -37.26 -40.52 11.64
C THR A 515 -36.98 -39.28 10.76
N PRO A 516 -36.91 -39.37 9.44
CA PRO A 516 -36.72 -38.21 8.59
C PRO A 516 -38.00 -37.34 8.56
N ALA A 517 -37.82 -36.04 8.74
CA ALA A 517 -38.88 -35.05 8.54
C ALA A 517 -39.31 -35.04 7.06
N LYS A 518 -40.61 -35.17 6.83
CA LYS A 518 -41.24 -35.19 5.52
C LYS A 518 -41.09 -33.85 4.80
N ASP A 519 -40.69 -33.95 3.56
CA ASP A 519 -40.88 -33.12 2.38
C ASP A 519 -41.51 -31.74 2.56
N ALA A 520 -40.68 -30.69 2.33
CA ALA A 520 -41.14 -29.41 1.82
C ALA A 520 -41.15 -29.46 0.27
N THR A 521 -42.34 -29.40 -0.31
CA THR A 521 -42.62 -29.40 -1.75
C THR A 521 -41.97 -28.18 -2.41
N PRO A 522 -41.30 -28.31 -3.57
CA PRO A 522 -40.76 -27.15 -4.28
C PRO A 522 -41.92 -26.37 -4.93
N ALA A 523 -41.89 -25.05 -4.79
CA ALA A 523 -42.80 -24.13 -5.47
C ALA A 523 -42.54 -24.17 -6.98
N LYS A 524 -43.62 -24.37 -7.74
CA LYS A 524 -43.67 -24.37 -9.19
C LYS A 524 -43.40 -22.98 -9.76
N ASP A 525 -42.65 -22.96 -10.82
CA ASP A 525 -42.46 -22.00 -11.90
C ASP A 525 -43.29 -20.71 -11.86
N ALA A 526 -42.59 -19.58 -11.68
CA ALA A 526 -43.09 -18.28 -12.08
C ALA A 526 -42.60 -17.96 -13.50
N THR A 527 -43.51 -17.87 -14.43
CA THR A 527 -43.29 -17.48 -15.83
C THR A 527 -42.72 -16.06 -15.93
N PRO A 528 -41.76 -15.74 -16.77
CA PRO A 528 -41.27 -14.37 -16.89
C PRO A 528 -42.29 -13.46 -17.56
N ALA A 529 -42.53 -12.30 -16.92
CA ALA A 529 -43.37 -11.24 -17.44
C ALA A 529 -42.75 -10.63 -18.71
N ARG A 530 -43.58 -10.46 -19.74
CA ARG A 530 -43.21 -9.77 -20.99
C ARG A 530 -42.92 -8.30 -20.71
N ASN A 531 -41.78 -7.81 -21.21
CA ASN A 531 -41.42 -6.39 -21.31
C ASN A 531 -42.41 -5.67 -22.26
N GLU A 532 -43.16 -4.72 -21.69
CA GLU A 532 -43.83 -3.68 -22.48
C GLU A 532 -42.85 -2.46 -22.59
N PRO A 533 -42.85 -1.76 -23.77
CA PRO A 533 -41.96 -0.61 -23.97
C PRO A 533 -42.46 0.63 -23.21
N PRO A 534 -41.58 1.54 -22.76
CA PRO A 534 -41.97 2.71 -21.97
C PRO A 534 -42.76 3.72 -22.80
N ALA A 535 -43.80 4.28 -22.17
CA ALA A 535 -44.66 5.32 -22.73
C ALA A 535 -43.88 6.61 -23.01
N LYS A 536 -44.20 7.25 -24.14
CA LYS A 536 -43.60 8.53 -24.61
C LYS A 536 -43.89 9.66 -23.63
N ALA A 537 -42.84 10.41 -23.24
CA ALA A 537 -42.95 11.64 -22.48
C ALA A 537 -43.71 12.74 -23.28
N PRO A 538 -44.48 13.63 -22.64
CA PRO A 538 -45.12 14.74 -23.30
C PRO A 538 -44.13 15.88 -23.63
N ALA A 539 -44.37 16.56 -24.74
CA ALA A 539 -43.58 17.67 -25.25
C ALA A 539 -43.71 18.92 -24.34
N PRO A 540 -42.70 19.79 -24.23
CA PRO A 540 -42.78 21.02 -23.45
C PRO A 540 -43.66 22.07 -24.16
N ALA A 541 -44.54 22.74 -23.41
CA ALA A 541 -45.29 23.92 -23.82
C ALA A 541 -44.35 25.14 -23.93
N ARG A 542 -44.67 26.01 -24.85
CA ARG A 542 -43.96 27.26 -25.26
C ARG A 542 -43.75 28.24 -24.12
#